data_c2e603b2f68707d08b9932b00101ddda
#
_entry.id   c2e603b2f68707d08b9932b00101ddda
#
_cell.length_a   1.000
_cell.length_b   1.000
_cell.length_c   1.000
_cell.angle_alpha   90.00
_cell.angle_beta   90.00
_cell.angle_gamma   90.00
#
_symmetry.space_group_name_H-M   'P 1'
#
loop_
_entity.id
_entity.type
_entity.pdbx_description
1 polymer ?
#
loop_
_entity_poly.entity_id
_entity_poly.type
_entity_poly.pdbx_seq_one_letter_code
_entity_poly.pdbx_strand_id
1 'polypeptide(L)'
;ALSLANHPDKEALYEAAHQITRHFMGNKFDTCSIINAKSGNCSEDCKWCAQSGHYKTLVNLYPLLPAKECVYHAVYNRKQGIRRFALVTSGKRVSDKELEQITDTIRQIKQQSDIKCCASMGLLTRSQLQSLYDSGVENYHCNIETAPSYFRQLCSTHTIEQKMETIHTAREIGFRICCGGIIGMGETMEERIEMACFLQKEGVLSIPLNLLQPIPGTPMENTHILEEEEWLTTIALFRLINPNAFLRFSGGRAQLSEATQRKSLY
;
A
#
# COMPACT_ATOMS: atom_id res chain seq x y z
N ALA A 1 18.50 -13.45 -7.71
CA ALA A 1 17.42 -12.59 -8.21
C ALA A 1 17.87 -11.71 -9.37
N LEU A 2 18.96 -10.95 -9.21
CA LEU A 2 19.44 -10.04 -10.27
C LEU A 2 19.80 -10.77 -11.58
N SER A 3 20.39 -11.95 -11.49
CA SER A 3 20.65 -12.80 -12.67
C SER A 3 19.35 -13.19 -13.41
N LEU A 4 18.26 -13.41 -12.68
CA LEU A 4 16.95 -13.66 -13.28
C LEU A 4 16.35 -12.40 -13.89
N ALA A 5 16.54 -11.24 -13.25
CA ALA A 5 16.10 -9.96 -13.81
C ALA A 5 16.72 -9.67 -15.18
N ASN A 6 17.98 -10.05 -15.36
CA ASN A 6 18.75 -9.83 -16.61
C ASN A 6 18.68 -10.99 -17.59
N HIS A 7 17.91 -12.05 -17.28
CA HIS A 7 17.77 -13.20 -18.18
C HIS A 7 16.99 -12.80 -19.45
N PRO A 8 17.44 -13.19 -20.63
CA PRO A 8 16.79 -12.83 -21.89
C PRO A 8 15.39 -13.45 -22.05
N ASP A 9 15.19 -14.64 -21.50
CA ASP A 9 13.88 -15.32 -21.53
C ASP A 9 13.00 -14.85 -20.36
N LYS A 10 12.26 -13.76 -20.57
CA LYS A 10 11.32 -13.22 -19.60
C LYS A 10 10.08 -14.09 -19.42
N GLU A 11 9.63 -14.78 -20.48
CA GLU A 11 8.46 -15.64 -20.41
C GLU A 11 8.68 -16.80 -19.45
N ALA A 12 9.87 -17.42 -19.45
CA ALA A 12 10.20 -18.45 -18.48
C ALA A 12 10.17 -17.94 -17.03
N LEU A 13 10.61 -16.71 -16.80
CA LEU A 13 10.53 -16.06 -15.47
C LEU A 13 9.08 -15.85 -15.05
N TYR A 14 8.23 -15.36 -15.95
CA TYR A 14 6.82 -15.09 -15.66
C TYR A 14 6.05 -16.40 -15.41
N GLU A 15 6.32 -17.45 -16.21
CA GLU A 15 5.70 -18.76 -16.01
C GLU A 15 6.10 -19.37 -14.65
N ALA A 16 7.37 -19.27 -14.26
CA ALA A 16 7.82 -19.73 -12.94
C ALA A 16 7.10 -18.99 -11.80
N ALA A 17 6.93 -17.66 -11.92
CA ALA A 17 6.20 -16.87 -10.94
C ALA A 17 4.71 -17.26 -10.90
N HIS A 18 4.10 -17.52 -12.06
CA HIS A 18 2.72 -18.00 -12.16
C HIS A 18 2.54 -19.36 -11.46
N GLN A 19 3.43 -20.31 -11.69
CA GLN A 19 3.39 -21.62 -11.03
C GLN A 19 3.45 -21.49 -9.50
N ILE A 20 4.31 -20.60 -8.98
CA ILE A 20 4.38 -20.30 -7.55
C ILE A 20 3.07 -19.69 -7.06
N THR A 21 2.50 -18.73 -7.80
CA THR A 21 1.20 -18.15 -7.47
C THR A 21 0.13 -19.23 -7.37
N ARG A 22 0.04 -20.12 -8.33
CA ARG A 22 -0.94 -21.23 -8.33
C ARG A 22 -0.72 -22.18 -7.17
N HIS A 23 0.53 -22.52 -6.87
CA HIS A 23 0.86 -23.45 -5.79
C HIS A 23 0.48 -22.90 -4.41
N PHE A 24 0.86 -21.66 -4.09
CA PHE A 24 0.69 -21.08 -2.75
C PHE A 24 -0.63 -20.35 -2.57
N MET A 25 -1.14 -19.69 -3.60
CA MET A 25 -2.36 -18.87 -3.54
C MET A 25 -3.58 -19.61 -4.10
N GLY A 26 -3.40 -20.58 -5.01
CA GLY A 26 -4.49 -21.26 -5.68
C GLY A 26 -5.39 -20.26 -6.42
N ASN A 27 -6.70 -20.44 -6.26
CA ASN A 27 -7.72 -19.53 -6.83
C ASN A 27 -8.18 -18.44 -5.85
N LYS A 28 -7.39 -18.14 -4.79
CA LYS A 28 -7.76 -17.12 -3.81
C LYS A 28 -7.56 -15.74 -4.42
N PHE A 29 -8.63 -14.98 -4.50
CA PHE A 29 -8.63 -13.58 -4.90
C PHE A 29 -9.14 -12.73 -3.74
N ASP A 30 -8.34 -11.76 -3.31
CA ASP A 30 -8.65 -10.91 -2.16
C ASP A 30 -8.82 -9.45 -2.60
N THR A 31 -10.06 -8.96 -2.48
CA THR A 31 -10.45 -7.62 -2.91
C THR A 31 -10.40 -6.62 -1.77
N CYS A 32 -9.85 -5.45 -2.05
CA CYS A 32 -9.79 -4.32 -1.11
C CYS A 32 -10.18 -3.03 -1.85
N SER A 33 -11.02 -2.23 -1.23
CA SER A 33 -11.27 -0.85 -1.65
C SER A 33 -10.79 0.12 -0.60
N ILE A 34 -10.57 1.36 -0.99
CA ILE A 34 -10.13 2.43 -0.10
C ILE A 34 -11.07 3.64 -0.22
N ILE A 35 -11.17 4.40 0.86
CA ILE A 35 -11.67 5.76 0.85
C ILE A 35 -10.58 6.69 1.36
N ASN A 36 -10.32 7.79 0.63
CA ASN A 36 -9.48 8.87 1.13
C ASN A 36 -10.29 9.68 2.13
N ALA A 37 -10.24 9.28 3.41
CA ALA A 37 -11.09 9.84 4.46
C ALA A 37 -10.64 11.22 4.94
N LYS A 38 -9.40 11.64 4.64
CA LYS A 38 -8.86 12.98 4.90
C LYS A 38 -7.83 13.31 3.84
N SER A 39 -7.85 14.50 3.26
CA SER A 39 -7.04 14.85 2.11
C SER A 39 -6.23 16.13 2.31
N GLY A 40 -4.97 16.10 1.87
CA GLY A 40 -4.05 17.23 1.81
C GLY A 40 -3.39 17.61 3.12
N ASN A 41 -2.62 18.66 3.09
CA ASN A 41 -1.92 19.28 4.23
C ASN A 41 -1.07 18.31 5.06
N CYS A 42 -0.48 17.29 4.42
CA CYS A 42 0.43 16.36 5.09
C CYS A 42 1.74 17.08 5.43
N SER A 43 2.22 16.92 6.66
CA SER A 43 3.47 17.51 7.14
C SER A 43 4.73 16.86 6.55
N GLU A 44 4.58 15.74 5.83
CA GLU A 44 5.70 14.96 5.31
C GLU A 44 6.07 15.41 3.89
N ASP A 45 7.38 15.33 3.57
CA ASP A 45 7.96 15.78 2.30
C ASP A 45 8.16 14.67 1.26
N CYS A 46 7.39 13.58 1.35
CA CYS A 46 7.47 12.46 0.42
C CYS A 46 7.35 12.94 -1.03
N LYS A 47 8.41 12.79 -1.84
CA LYS A 47 8.53 13.38 -3.18
C LYS A 47 7.47 12.93 -4.19
N TRP A 48 6.88 11.76 -4.00
CA TRP A 48 5.84 11.19 -4.88
C TRP A 48 4.42 11.62 -4.48
N CYS A 49 4.24 12.23 -3.30
CA CYS A 49 2.92 12.30 -2.68
C CYS A 49 2.21 13.64 -2.94
N ALA A 50 1.08 13.58 -3.63
CA ALA A 50 0.23 14.75 -3.87
C ALA A 50 -0.39 15.34 -2.57
N GLN A 51 -0.43 14.57 -1.48
CA GLN A 51 -1.01 14.99 -0.20
C GLN A 51 -0.05 15.84 0.64
N SER A 52 1.23 15.94 0.23
CA SER A 52 2.25 16.70 0.95
C SER A 52 1.93 18.19 0.94
N GLY A 53 1.98 18.83 2.11
CA GLY A 53 1.87 20.30 2.23
C GLY A 53 3.13 21.05 1.76
N HIS A 54 4.22 20.33 1.45
CA HIS A 54 5.45 20.91 0.90
C HIS A 54 5.35 21.23 -0.60
N TYR A 55 4.35 20.67 -1.31
CA TYR A 55 4.24 20.77 -2.77
C TYR A 55 2.93 21.42 -3.19
N LYS A 56 2.95 22.10 -4.33
CA LYS A 56 1.75 22.78 -4.90
C LYS A 56 1.07 21.85 -5.90
N THR A 57 0.31 20.91 -5.40
CA THR A 57 -0.49 19.97 -6.20
C THR A 57 -1.95 20.41 -6.30
N LEU A 58 -2.69 19.86 -7.26
CA LEU A 58 -4.12 20.14 -7.46
C LEU A 58 -5.02 19.18 -6.65
N VAL A 59 -4.53 18.63 -5.54
CA VAL A 59 -5.33 17.75 -4.69
C VAL A 59 -6.42 18.54 -3.97
N ASN A 60 -7.63 17.98 -3.95
CA ASN A 60 -8.72 18.55 -3.15
C ASN A 60 -8.42 18.43 -1.66
N LEU A 61 -8.47 19.54 -0.96
CA LEU A 61 -8.22 19.63 0.48
C LEU A 61 -9.54 19.48 1.24
N TYR A 62 -9.62 18.52 2.13
CA TYR A 62 -10.77 18.35 3.03
C TYR A 62 -10.37 17.69 4.36
N PRO A 63 -11.06 18.08 5.46
CA PRO A 63 -10.86 17.45 6.76
C PRO A 63 -11.38 16.01 6.74
N LEU A 64 -11.34 15.35 7.89
CA LEU A 64 -11.91 14.01 8.03
C LEU A 64 -13.37 13.99 7.57
N LEU A 65 -13.70 13.05 6.66
CA LEU A 65 -15.04 12.87 6.14
C LEU A 65 -16.03 12.50 7.25
N PRO A 66 -17.31 12.90 7.11
CA PRO A 66 -18.37 12.48 8.02
C PRO A 66 -18.50 10.94 8.07
N ALA A 67 -18.77 10.40 9.26
CA ALA A 67 -18.95 8.96 9.45
C ALA A 67 -19.99 8.36 8.48
N LYS A 68 -21.11 9.06 8.26
CA LYS A 68 -22.19 8.64 7.34
C LYS A 68 -21.67 8.32 5.94
N GLU A 69 -20.74 9.12 5.43
CA GLU A 69 -20.16 8.91 4.09
C GLU A 69 -19.28 7.67 4.06
N CYS A 70 -18.39 7.51 5.04
CA CYS A 70 -17.52 6.32 5.13
C CYS A 70 -18.35 5.04 5.29
N VAL A 71 -19.41 5.06 6.12
CA VAL A 71 -20.33 3.94 6.32
C VAL A 71 -21.06 3.59 5.03
N TYR A 72 -21.59 4.60 4.31
CA TYR A 72 -22.24 4.39 3.02
C TYR A 72 -21.31 3.67 2.03
N HIS A 73 -20.08 4.15 1.87
CA HIS A 73 -19.12 3.54 0.97
C HIS A 73 -18.72 2.12 1.41
N ALA A 74 -18.56 1.87 2.70
CA ALA A 74 -18.23 0.53 3.20
C ALA A 74 -19.36 -0.48 2.88
N VAL A 75 -20.61 -0.12 3.18
CA VAL A 75 -21.80 -0.95 2.89
C VAL A 75 -21.97 -1.17 1.39
N TYR A 76 -21.82 -0.11 0.58
CA TYR A 76 -21.88 -0.20 -0.88
C TYR A 76 -20.82 -1.16 -1.43
N ASN A 77 -19.57 -1.00 -1.03
CA ASN A 77 -18.47 -1.88 -1.48
C ASN A 77 -18.73 -3.34 -1.09
N ARG A 78 -19.25 -3.58 0.12
CA ARG A 78 -19.60 -4.95 0.55
C ARG A 78 -20.66 -5.60 -0.34
N LYS A 79 -21.69 -4.83 -0.73
CA LYS A 79 -22.73 -5.29 -1.67
C LYS A 79 -22.16 -5.61 -3.06
N GLN A 80 -21.07 -4.97 -3.47
CA GLN A 80 -20.34 -5.26 -4.72
C GLN A 80 -19.37 -6.47 -4.58
N GLY A 81 -19.39 -7.18 -3.45
CA GLY A 81 -18.53 -8.35 -3.23
C GLY A 81 -17.11 -8.02 -2.73
N ILE A 82 -16.81 -6.75 -2.43
CA ILE A 82 -15.52 -6.36 -1.86
C ILE A 82 -15.40 -6.89 -0.43
N ARG A 83 -14.27 -7.50 -0.12
CA ARG A 83 -14.05 -8.15 1.18
C ARG A 83 -13.47 -7.23 2.24
N ARG A 84 -12.70 -6.21 1.81
CA ARG A 84 -12.01 -5.28 2.71
C ARG A 84 -12.25 -3.84 2.29
N PHE A 85 -12.35 -2.97 3.28
CA PHE A 85 -12.51 -1.53 3.11
C PHE A 85 -11.53 -0.80 4.00
N ALA A 86 -10.71 0.07 3.42
CA ALA A 86 -9.69 0.80 4.14
C ALA A 86 -10.02 2.29 4.23
N LEU A 87 -9.98 2.85 5.44
CA LEU A 87 -9.94 4.29 5.66
C LEU A 87 -8.49 4.76 5.57
N VAL A 88 -8.23 5.71 4.67
CA VAL A 88 -6.90 6.27 4.44
C VAL A 88 -6.94 7.76 4.78
N THR A 89 -5.95 8.25 5.50
CA THR A 89 -5.85 9.68 5.86
C THR A 89 -4.51 10.26 5.45
N SER A 90 -4.52 11.50 4.99
CA SER A 90 -3.29 12.31 4.87
C SER A 90 -2.75 12.66 6.26
N GLY A 91 -1.43 12.92 6.34
CA GLY A 91 -0.74 13.30 7.57
C GLY A 91 0.25 12.25 8.05
N LYS A 92 1.26 12.69 8.83
CA LYS A 92 2.21 11.79 9.50
C LYS A 92 1.50 10.84 10.47
N ARG A 93 0.45 11.33 11.13
CA ARG A 93 -0.51 10.60 11.97
C ARG A 93 -1.76 11.43 12.16
N VAL A 94 -2.85 10.77 12.53
CA VAL A 94 -4.08 11.46 12.95
C VAL A 94 -3.95 11.98 14.37
N SER A 95 -4.68 13.05 14.70
CA SER A 95 -4.82 13.55 16.08
C SER A 95 -5.73 12.63 16.90
N ASP A 96 -5.66 12.71 18.23
CA ASP A 96 -6.52 11.90 19.10
C ASP A 96 -8.01 12.17 18.87
N LYS A 97 -8.38 13.44 18.62
CA LYS A 97 -9.75 13.83 18.26
C LYS A 97 -10.22 13.19 16.94
N GLU A 98 -9.37 13.15 15.93
CA GLU A 98 -9.67 12.48 14.67
C GLU A 98 -9.76 10.96 14.87
N LEU A 99 -8.91 10.40 15.73
CA LEU A 99 -8.93 8.97 16.04
C LEU A 99 -10.25 8.55 16.71
N GLU A 100 -10.78 9.34 17.64
CA GLU A 100 -12.11 9.11 18.24
C GLU A 100 -13.19 9.05 17.16
N GLN A 101 -13.22 10.02 16.24
CA GLN A 101 -14.19 10.04 15.14
C GLN A 101 -14.02 8.81 14.21
N ILE A 102 -12.80 8.40 13.94
CA ILE A 102 -12.49 7.23 13.11
C ILE A 102 -12.93 5.95 13.79
N THR A 103 -12.63 5.78 15.08
CA THR A 103 -13.03 4.57 15.83
C THR A 103 -14.54 4.44 15.92
N ASP A 104 -15.26 5.55 16.10
CA ASP A 104 -16.73 5.57 16.06
C ASP A 104 -17.28 5.25 14.67
N THR A 105 -16.63 5.76 13.62
CA THR A 105 -16.97 5.41 12.23
C THR A 105 -16.80 3.92 11.96
N ILE A 106 -15.69 3.32 12.43
CA ILE A 106 -15.44 1.88 12.29
C ILE A 106 -16.51 1.06 13.02
N ARG A 107 -16.87 1.43 14.26
CA ARG A 107 -17.93 0.75 14.99
C ARG A 107 -19.28 0.81 14.24
N GLN A 108 -19.62 1.96 13.65
CA GLN A 108 -20.83 2.11 12.84
C GLN A 108 -20.77 1.24 11.56
N ILE A 109 -19.62 1.13 10.90
CA ILE A 109 -19.42 0.22 9.75
C ILE A 109 -19.67 -1.22 10.19
N LYS A 110 -19.08 -1.66 11.30
CA LYS A 110 -19.21 -3.03 11.82
C LYS A 110 -20.65 -3.37 12.25
N GLN A 111 -21.45 -2.39 12.67
CA GLN A 111 -22.86 -2.57 12.97
C GLN A 111 -23.72 -2.79 11.72
N GLN A 112 -23.32 -2.23 10.57
CA GLN A 112 -24.12 -2.23 9.34
C GLN A 112 -23.59 -3.18 8.25
N SER A 113 -22.36 -3.71 8.41
CA SER A 113 -21.69 -4.55 7.41
C SER A 113 -20.68 -5.49 8.06
N ASP A 114 -20.55 -6.69 7.48
CA ASP A 114 -19.49 -7.66 7.80
C ASP A 114 -18.18 -7.41 7.03
N ILE A 115 -18.06 -6.28 6.31
CA ILE A 115 -16.83 -5.93 5.61
C ILE A 115 -15.67 -5.80 6.59
N LYS A 116 -14.51 -6.34 6.21
CA LYS A 116 -13.31 -6.24 7.02
C LYS A 116 -12.75 -4.84 6.94
N CYS A 117 -12.55 -4.20 8.09
CA CYS A 117 -12.00 -2.86 8.17
C CYS A 117 -10.48 -2.87 8.18
N CYS A 118 -9.89 -1.99 7.38
CA CYS A 118 -8.47 -1.70 7.33
C CYS A 118 -8.24 -0.21 7.59
N ALA A 119 -7.05 0.16 8.04
CA ALA A 119 -6.67 1.55 8.26
C ALA A 119 -5.27 1.85 7.75
N SER A 120 -5.09 3.05 7.18
CA SER A 120 -3.81 3.63 6.79
C SER A 120 -3.77 5.07 7.30
N MET A 121 -3.12 5.28 8.46
CA MET A 121 -3.18 6.54 9.21
C MET A 121 -1.79 7.01 9.67
N GLY A 122 -0.76 6.58 8.95
CA GLY A 122 0.63 6.97 9.18
C GLY A 122 1.26 6.29 10.41
N LEU A 123 2.03 7.04 11.19
CA LEU A 123 2.89 6.54 12.26
C LEU A 123 2.20 6.71 13.63
N LEU A 124 1.21 5.87 13.92
CA LEU A 124 0.45 5.92 15.16
C LEU A 124 1.27 5.44 16.37
N THR A 125 0.96 5.99 17.54
CA THR A 125 1.48 5.50 18.82
C THR A 125 0.83 4.16 19.19
N ARG A 126 1.43 3.43 20.16
CA ARG A 126 0.86 2.17 20.68
C ARG A 126 -0.58 2.35 21.19
N SER A 127 -0.85 3.42 21.94
CA SER A 127 -2.20 3.69 22.45
C SER A 127 -3.21 3.97 21.35
N GLN A 128 -2.81 4.70 20.31
CA GLN A 128 -3.65 4.97 19.14
C GLN A 128 -3.92 3.70 18.34
N LEU A 129 -2.91 2.87 18.13
CA LEU A 129 -3.06 1.56 17.47
C LEU A 129 -3.99 0.64 18.28
N GLN A 130 -3.84 0.59 19.62
CA GLN A 130 -4.72 -0.21 20.48
C GLN A 130 -6.18 0.24 20.34
N SER A 131 -6.46 1.55 20.44
CA SER A 131 -7.81 2.10 20.28
C SER A 131 -8.42 1.74 18.92
N LEU A 132 -7.60 1.77 17.87
CA LEU A 132 -8.02 1.43 16.52
C LEU A 132 -8.33 -0.08 16.40
N TYR A 133 -7.51 -0.94 17.00
CA TYR A 133 -7.73 -2.39 17.04
C TYR A 133 -9.03 -2.73 17.80
N ASP A 134 -9.25 -2.13 18.97
CA ASP A 134 -10.43 -2.33 19.80
C ASP A 134 -11.73 -1.85 19.13
N SER A 135 -11.62 -0.93 18.16
CA SER A 135 -12.77 -0.51 17.34
C SER A 135 -13.20 -1.52 16.28
N GLY A 136 -12.37 -2.55 16.02
CA GLY A 136 -12.64 -3.62 15.06
C GLY A 136 -11.88 -3.52 13.73
N VAL A 137 -10.81 -2.73 13.65
CA VAL A 137 -9.88 -2.75 12.51
C VAL A 137 -9.01 -4.00 12.57
N GLU A 138 -9.01 -4.79 11.51
CA GLU A 138 -8.27 -6.05 11.43
C GLU A 138 -6.89 -5.91 10.79
N ASN A 139 -6.72 -4.95 9.87
CA ASN A 139 -5.50 -4.78 9.10
C ASN A 139 -4.97 -3.36 9.24
N TYR A 140 -3.69 -3.23 9.52
CA TYR A 140 -3.00 -1.94 9.47
C TYR A 140 -2.13 -1.86 8.22
N HIS A 141 -2.30 -0.78 7.46
CA HIS A 141 -1.53 -0.51 6.25
C HIS A 141 -0.49 0.58 6.53
N CYS A 142 0.77 0.21 6.39
CA CYS A 142 1.90 1.13 6.49
C CYS A 142 3.00 0.65 5.53
N ASN A 143 3.12 1.30 4.38
CA ASN A 143 4.13 0.94 3.38
C ASN A 143 5.53 1.40 3.79
N ILE A 144 6.55 0.64 3.41
CA ILE A 144 7.94 1.11 3.40
C ILE A 144 8.24 1.99 2.17
N GLU A 145 7.40 1.93 1.15
CA GLU A 145 7.38 2.68 -0.11
C GLU A 145 8.47 2.29 -1.11
N THR A 146 9.70 2.05 -0.68
CA THR A 146 10.83 1.66 -1.50
C THR A 146 11.85 0.86 -0.67
N ALA A 147 12.98 0.49 -1.28
CA ALA A 147 14.10 -0.12 -0.56
C ALA A 147 14.59 0.74 0.61
N PRO A 148 14.94 0.14 1.75
CA PRO A 148 15.53 0.88 2.87
C PRO A 148 16.73 1.75 2.49
N SER A 149 17.61 1.27 1.61
CA SER A 149 18.79 2.00 1.11
C SER A 149 18.40 3.26 0.31
N TYR A 150 17.29 3.21 -0.43
CA TYR A 150 16.84 4.30 -1.31
C TYR A 150 15.92 5.31 -0.63
N PHE A 151 15.26 4.94 0.48
CA PHE A 151 14.20 5.72 1.11
C PHE A 151 14.58 7.18 1.43
N ARG A 152 15.80 7.40 1.91
CA ARG A 152 16.30 8.74 2.27
C ARG A 152 16.39 9.71 1.09
N GLN A 153 16.47 9.20 -0.12
CA GLN A 153 16.46 10.03 -1.33
C GLN A 153 15.06 10.57 -1.64
N LEU A 154 14.02 9.94 -1.09
CA LEU A 154 12.62 10.22 -1.40
C LEU A 154 11.85 10.96 -0.28
N CYS A 155 12.32 10.84 0.96
CA CYS A 155 11.68 11.45 2.12
C CYS A 155 12.70 11.78 3.20
N SER A 156 12.62 12.99 3.79
CA SER A 156 13.50 13.43 4.87
C SER A 156 12.82 13.59 6.23
N THR A 157 11.50 13.72 6.25
CA THR A 157 10.71 14.07 7.45
C THR A 157 10.38 12.87 8.35
N HIS A 158 10.55 11.64 7.85
CA HIS A 158 10.49 10.41 8.63
C HIS A 158 11.41 9.33 8.04
N THR A 159 11.56 8.22 8.75
CA THR A 159 12.52 7.16 8.39
C THR A 159 11.86 5.79 8.27
N ILE A 160 12.58 4.84 7.67
CA ILE A 160 12.16 3.43 7.63
C ILE A 160 12.04 2.86 9.04
N GLU A 161 12.94 3.20 9.95
CA GLU A 161 12.92 2.71 11.34
C GLU A 161 11.63 3.13 12.05
N GLN A 162 11.18 4.38 11.88
CA GLN A 162 9.91 4.86 12.43
C GLN A 162 8.70 4.10 11.85
N LYS A 163 8.74 3.77 10.55
CA LYS A 163 7.72 2.93 9.93
C LYS A 163 7.73 1.52 10.51
N MET A 164 8.90 0.92 10.66
CA MET A 164 9.05 -0.42 11.21
C MET A 164 8.64 -0.50 12.68
N GLU A 165 8.94 0.51 13.48
CA GLU A 165 8.44 0.61 14.86
C GLU A 165 6.91 0.57 14.91
N THR A 166 6.25 1.32 14.04
CA THR A 166 4.77 1.31 13.94
C THR A 166 4.26 -0.07 13.47
N ILE A 167 4.90 -0.68 12.48
CA ILE A 167 4.53 -1.99 11.94
C ILE A 167 4.69 -3.08 13.00
N HIS A 168 5.81 -3.09 13.72
CA HIS A 168 6.07 -4.07 14.78
C HIS A 168 5.07 -3.89 15.92
N THR A 169 4.83 -2.67 16.36
CA THR A 169 3.82 -2.36 17.40
C THR A 169 2.41 -2.80 16.98
N ALA A 170 2.01 -2.54 15.74
CA ALA A 170 0.72 -2.98 15.23
C ALA A 170 0.61 -4.52 15.20
N ARG A 171 1.70 -5.22 14.82
CA ARG A 171 1.76 -6.68 14.83
C ARG A 171 1.65 -7.25 16.23
N GLU A 172 2.34 -6.69 17.21
CA GLU A 172 2.26 -7.09 18.62
C GLU A 172 0.85 -6.95 19.21
N ILE A 173 0.10 -5.91 18.79
CA ILE A 173 -1.30 -5.70 19.20
C ILE A 173 -2.22 -6.75 18.55
N GLY A 174 -1.87 -7.31 17.40
CA GLY A 174 -2.66 -8.34 16.72
C GLY A 174 -3.15 -7.96 15.33
N PHE A 175 -2.77 -6.82 14.80
CA PHE A 175 -3.11 -6.47 13.41
C PHE A 175 -2.42 -7.41 12.41
N ARG A 176 -3.13 -7.71 11.34
CA ARG A 176 -2.50 -8.17 10.10
C ARG A 176 -1.87 -6.98 9.40
N ILE A 177 -0.62 -7.13 8.99
CA ILE A 177 0.11 -6.05 8.34
C ILE A 177 -0.05 -6.11 6.83
N CYS A 178 -0.35 -4.97 6.24
CA CYS A 178 -0.29 -4.72 4.80
C CYS A 178 0.82 -3.69 4.57
N CYS A 179 1.92 -4.12 3.93
CA CYS A 179 3.10 -3.30 3.74
C CYS A 179 3.74 -3.61 2.39
N GLY A 180 3.97 -2.60 1.59
CA GLY A 180 4.58 -2.68 0.27
C GLY A 180 5.16 -1.33 -0.12
N GLY A 181 5.00 -0.95 -1.40
CA GLY A 181 5.53 0.32 -1.86
C GLY A 181 5.16 0.67 -3.28
N ILE A 182 5.95 1.58 -3.85
CA ILE A 182 5.78 2.15 -5.17
C ILE A 182 7.01 1.79 -6.00
N ILE A 183 6.78 1.30 -7.20
CA ILE A 183 7.82 0.95 -8.17
C ILE A 183 7.86 2.05 -9.23
N GLY A 184 9.07 2.43 -9.68
CA GLY A 184 9.30 3.43 -10.71
C GLY A 184 9.59 4.83 -10.17
N MET A 185 10.05 4.94 -8.91
CA MET A 185 10.46 6.21 -8.29
C MET A 185 11.94 6.56 -8.54
N GLY A 186 12.60 5.87 -9.47
CA GLY A 186 14.02 6.04 -9.79
C GLY A 186 14.96 5.04 -9.09
N GLU A 187 14.38 4.10 -8.34
CA GLU A 187 15.12 2.98 -7.77
C GLU A 187 15.61 2.00 -8.84
N THR A 188 16.73 1.36 -8.59
CA THR A 188 17.30 0.31 -9.44
C THR A 188 16.58 -1.04 -9.25
N MET A 189 16.84 -1.99 -10.13
CA MET A 189 16.35 -3.37 -9.98
C MET A 189 16.93 -4.04 -8.71
N GLU A 190 18.17 -3.75 -8.35
CA GLU A 190 18.80 -4.20 -7.11
C GLU A 190 18.03 -3.69 -5.87
N GLU A 191 17.63 -2.42 -5.88
CA GLU A 191 16.86 -1.83 -4.79
C GLU A 191 15.44 -2.41 -4.72
N ARG A 192 14.82 -2.75 -5.86
CA ARG A 192 13.52 -3.48 -5.86
C ARG A 192 13.66 -4.87 -5.26
N ILE A 193 14.74 -5.58 -5.57
CA ILE A 193 15.06 -6.88 -4.97
C ILE A 193 15.33 -6.72 -3.47
N GLU A 194 16.08 -5.70 -3.05
CA GLU A 194 16.29 -5.37 -1.63
C GLU A 194 14.95 -5.18 -0.91
N MET A 195 14.04 -4.39 -1.49
CA MET A 195 12.69 -4.18 -0.95
C MET A 195 11.93 -5.51 -0.79
N ALA A 196 11.95 -6.36 -1.82
CA ALA A 196 11.28 -7.65 -1.78
C ALA A 196 11.83 -8.57 -0.68
N CYS A 197 13.17 -8.64 -0.56
CA CYS A 197 13.86 -9.42 0.48
C CYS A 197 13.60 -8.85 1.88
N PHE A 198 13.58 -7.52 2.01
CA PHE A 198 13.25 -6.86 3.28
C PHE A 198 11.85 -7.23 3.75
N LEU A 199 10.84 -7.13 2.88
CA LEU A 199 9.46 -7.50 3.19
C LEU A 199 9.32 -8.99 3.55
N GLN A 200 10.08 -9.87 2.88
CA GLN A 200 10.14 -11.30 3.21
C GLN A 200 10.72 -11.53 4.61
N LYS A 201 11.86 -10.90 4.91
CA LYS A 201 12.52 -10.99 6.21
C LYS A 201 11.61 -10.51 7.34
N GLU A 202 10.85 -9.45 7.08
CA GLU A 202 9.85 -8.91 8.02
C GLU A 202 8.57 -9.75 8.10
N GLY A 203 8.45 -10.85 7.35
CA GLY A 203 7.29 -11.73 7.39
C GLY A 203 6.00 -11.08 6.93
N VAL A 204 6.06 -10.15 5.98
CA VAL A 204 4.88 -9.46 5.44
C VAL A 204 4.13 -10.39 4.49
N LEU A 205 2.87 -10.65 4.78
CA LEU A 205 2.01 -11.54 3.99
C LEU A 205 1.00 -10.83 3.09
N SER A 206 1.00 -9.50 3.07
CA SER A 206 0.14 -8.70 2.18
C SER A 206 0.95 -7.52 1.65
N ILE A 207 1.36 -7.61 0.39
CA ILE A 207 2.31 -6.69 -0.24
C ILE A 207 1.61 -5.96 -1.40
N PRO A 208 1.11 -4.74 -1.18
CA PRO A 208 0.63 -3.88 -2.27
C PRO A 208 1.82 -3.34 -3.06
N LEU A 209 1.79 -3.54 -4.37
CA LEU A 209 2.71 -2.93 -5.32
C LEU A 209 1.94 -1.90 -6.13
N ASN A 210 2.41 -0.67 -6.08
CA ASN A 210 1.90 0.44 -6.84
C ASN A 210 2.90 0.78 -7.95
N LEU A 211 2.41 1.17 -9.11
CA LEU A 211 3.23 1.79 -10.15
C LEU A 211 3.18 3.30 -9.93
N LEU A 212 4.33 3.97 -9.94
CA LEU A 212 4.39 5.43 -9.81
C LEU A 212 3.51 6.08 -10.89
N GLN A 213 2.65 6.96 -10.45
CA GLN A 213 1.93 7.89 -11.31
C GLN A 213 2.50 9.28 -11.07
N PRO A 214 3.27 9.84 -12.01
CA PRO A 214 3.77 11.20 -11.90
C PRO A 214 2.62 12.20 -11.73
N ILE A 215 2.69 13.02 -10.70
CA ILE A 215 1.62 13.98 -10.38
C ILE A 215 2.18 15.40 -10.52
N PRO A 216 1.55 16.27 -11.34
CA PRO A 216 1.97 17.66 -11.50
C PRO A 216 2.07 18.39 -10.15
N GLY A 217 3.12 19.18 -9.99
CA GLY A 217 3.43 19.92 -8.77
C GLY A 217 4.20 19.13 -7.71
N THR A 218 4.43 17.83 -7.89
CA THR A 218 5.34 17.05 -7.05
C THR A 218 6.77 17.06 -7.63
N PRO A 219 7.81 16.79 -6.81
CA PRO A 219 9.18 16.63 -7.33
C PRO A 219 9.33 15.51 -8.37
N MET A 220 8.35 14.60 -8.45
CA MET A 220 8.34 13.47 -9.38
C MET A 220 7.43 13.66 -10.60
N GLU A 221 6.96 14.88 -10.87
CA GLU A 221 6.05 15.15 -11.99
C GLU A 221 6.62 14.80 -13.36
N ASN A 222 7.94 14.84 -13.52
CA ASN A 222 8.65 14.54 -14.78
C ASN A 222 9.35 13.17 -14.76
N THR A 223 9.04 12.30 -13.78
CA THR A 223 9.61 10.96 -13.72
C THR A 223 9.09 10.12 -14.89
N HIS A 224 10.00 9.43 -15.57
CA HIS A 224 9.64 8.54 -16.66
C HIS A 224 8.78 7.37 -16.15
N ILE A 225 7.71 7.06 -16.88
CA ILE A 225 6.85 5.91 -16.56
C ILE A 225 7.61 4.63 -16.87
N LEU A 226 7.55 3.70 -15.93
CA LEU A 226 8.25 2.41 -16.05
C LEU A 226 7.70 1.59 -17.22
N GLU A 227 8.59 0.96 -17.98
CA GLU A 227 8.22 0.07 -19.07
C GLU A 227 7.49 -1.18 -18.56
N GLU A 228 6.53 -1.67 -19.33
CA GLU A 228 5.67 -2.79 -18.93
C GLU A 228 6.45 -4.08 -18.67
N GLU A 229 7.52 -4.35 -19.45
CA GLU A 229 8.38 -5.52 -19.23
C GLU A 229 9.13 -5.42 -17.89
N GLU A 230 9.61 -4.22 -17.55
CA GLU A 230 10.31 -3.99 -16.30
C GLU A 230 9.37 -4.13 -15.09
N TRP A 231 8.11 -3.66 -15.23
CA TRP A 231 7.06 -3.90 -14.25
C TRP A 231 6.77 -5.38 -14.05
N LEU A 232 6.55 -6.15 -15.11
CA LEU A 232 6.28 -7.58 -15.04
C LEU A 232 7.46 -8.35 -14.44
N THR A 233 8.69 -8.00 -14.83
CA THR A 233 9.91 -8.58 -14.25
C THR A 233 9.97 -8.33 -12.74
N THR A 234 9.66 -7.11 -12.31
CA THR A 234 9.62 -6.76 -10.89
C THR A 234 8.59 -7.60 -10.13
N ILE A 235 7.37 -7.72 -10.62
CA ILE A 235 6.32 -8.53 -9.97
C ILE A 235 6.72 -9.99 -9.88
N ALA A 236 7.28 -10.55 -10.96
CA ALA A 236 7.74 -11.94 -10.97
C ALA A 236 8.82 -12.19 -9.91
N LEU A 237 9.78 -11.28 -9.77
CA LEU A 237 10.80 -11.36 -8.72
C LEU A 237 10.21 -11.24 -7.31
N PHE A 238 9.26 -10.32 -7.11
CA PHE A 238 8.56 -10.22 -5.82
C PHE A 238 7.83 -11.52 -5.48
N ARG A 239 7.22 -12.18 -6.46
CA ARG A 239 6.56 -13.48 -6.26
C ARG A 239 7.55 -14.59 -5.89
N LEU A 240 8.69 -14.68 -6.61
CA LEU A 240 9.73 -15.68 -6.32
C LEU A 240 10.31 -15.50 -4.91
N ILE A 241 10.52 -14.26 -4.49
CA ILE A 241 11.09 -13.93 -3.17
C ILE A 241 10.03 -14.11 -2.07
N ASN A 242 8.76 -13.78 -2.34
CA ASN A 242 7.66 -13.80 -1.38
C ASN A 242 6.56 -14.81 -1.78
N PRO A 243 6.84 -16.13 -1.83
CA PRO A 243 5.92 -17.12 -2.38
C PRO A 243 4.59 -17.21 -1.63
N ASN A 244 4.59 -16.98 -0.32
CA ASN A 244 3.41 -17.10 0.55
C ASN A 244 2.63 -15.79 0.72
N ALA A 245 3.10 -14.67 0.17
CA ALA A 245 2.45 -13.38 0.34
C ALA A 245 1.37 -13.13 -0.73
N PHE A 246 0.30 -12.45 -0.35
CA PHE A 246 -0.62 -11.84 -1.30
C PHE A 246 0.04 -10.61 -1.92
N LEU A 247 0.52 -10.73 -3.15
CA LEU A 247 0.89 -9.57 -3.94
C LEU A 247 -0.38 -8.87 -4.43
N ARG A 248 -0.47 -7.58 -4.22
CA ARG A 248 -1.65 -6.79 -4.58
C ARG A 248 -1.27 -5.76 -5.62
N PHE A 249 -1.88 -5.84 -6.77
CA PHE A 249 -1.76 -4.81 -7.79
C PHE A 249 -2.68 -3.63 -7.40
N SER A 250 -2.08 -2.50 -6.98
CA SER A 250 -2.80 -1.39 -6.37
C SER A 250 -2.85 -0.15 -7.27
N GLY A 251 -2.21 0.95 -6.90
CA GLY A 251 -2.22 2.20 -7.67
C GLY A 251 -1.41 2.13 -8.94
N GLY A 252 -1.72 3.05 -9.90
CA GLY A 252 -0.97 3.21 -11.14
C GLY A 252 -1.33 2.22 -12.26
N ARG A 253 -2.10 1.18 -11.99
CA ARG A 253 -2.42 0.11 -12.95
C ARG A 253 -3.07 0.60 -14.26
N ALA A 254 -3.79 1.71 -14.21
CA ALA A 254 -4.44 2.26 -15.40
C ALA A 254 -3.46 2.80 -16.46
N GLN A 255 -2.17 2.91 -16.13
CA GLN A 255 -1.11 3.29 -17.05
C GLN A 255 -0.62 2.11 -17.91
N LEU A 256 -0.96 0.89 -17.53
CA LEU A 256 -0.53 -0.34 -18.20
C LEU A 256 -1.59 -0.81 -19.20
N SER A 257 -1.16 -1.48 -20.25
CA SER A 257 -2.05 -2.18 -21.18
C SER A 257 -2.91 -3.23 -20.48
N GLU A 258 -4.07 -3.53 -21.03
CA GLU A 258 -4.96 -4.57 -20.48
C GLU A 258 -4.25 -5.94 -20.42
N ALA A 259 -3.41 -6.24 -21.41
CA ALA A 259 -2.62 -7.48 -21.46
C ALA A 259 -1.66 -7.56 -20.26
N THR A 260 -0.93 -6.49 -19.98
CA THR A 260 0.00 -6.42 -18.85
C THR A 260 -0.74 -6.44 -17.52
N GLN A 261 -1.88 -5.74 -17.41
CA GLN A 261 -2.70 -5.83 -16.20
C GLN A 261 -3.16 -7.27 -15.93
N ARG A 262 -3.62 -7.98 -16.94
CA ARG A 262 -4.01 -9.40 -16.82
C ARG A 262 -2.81 -10.26 -16.40
N LYS A 263 -1.67 -10.13 -17.10
CA LYS A 263 -0.45 -10.89 -16.81
C LYS A 263 0.07 -10.64 -15.39
N SER A 264 -0.11 -9.43 -14.85
CA SER A 264 0.26 -9.07 -13.47
C SER A 264 -0.57 -9.77 -12.38
N LEU A 265 -1.70 -10.38 -12.73
CA LEU A 265 -2.58 -11.09 -11.79
C LEU A 265 -2.30 -12.60 -11.72
N TYR A 266 -1.47 -13.10 -12.61
CA TYR A 266 -1.03 -14.50 -12.64
C TYR A 266 0.30 -14.67 -11.93
#